data_faf9a99bc00f9d881045a656984bbc44
#
_entry.id   faf9a99bc00f9d881045a656984bbc44
#
_cell.length_a   1.000
_cell.length_b   1.000
_cell.length_c   1.000
_cell.angle_alpha   90.00
_cell.angle_beta   90.00
_cell.angle_gamma   90.00
#
_symmetry.space_group_name_H-M   'P 1'
#
loop_
_entity.id
_entity.type
_entity.pdbx_description
1 polymer ?
#
loop_
_entity_poly.entity_id
_entity_poly.type
_entity_poly.pdbx_seq_one_letter_code
_entity_poly.pdbx_strand_id
1 'polypeptide(L)'
;MKQIEMLEMQIKEFTTALDNSQTSINHMTVFSEICKTQPINSADLTIKLDMEKSTINRLLHSLSENGRGKVKAAKLIDIKMDMKDRRHRIISLTTKGKSLMDKMFGEKHDR
;
A
#
# COMPACT_ATOMS: atom_id res chain seq x y z
N MET A 1 10.38 1.26 -25.28
CA MET A 1 10.76 2.06 -24.18
C MET A 1 10.68 1.30 -22.91
N LYS A 2 11.87 1.04 -22.38
CA LYS A 2 11.94 0.20 -21.21
C LYS A 2 11.22 0.74 -20.02
N GLN A 3 11.26 2.03 -19.80
CA GLN A 3 10.61 2.63 -18.65
C GLN A 3 9.10 2.56 -18.74
N ILE A 4 8.54 2.69 -19.93
CA ILE A 4 7.10 2.60 -20.10
C ILE A 4 6.65 1.17 -19.87
N GLU A 5 7.40 0.21 -20.39
CA GLU A 5 7.06 -1.19 -20.17
C GLU A 5 7.13 -1.55 -18.69
N MET A 6 8.11 -0.99 -17.99
CA MET A 6 8.23 -1.23 -16.57
C MET A 6 7.05 -0.67 -15.80
N LEU A 7 6.63 0.54 -16.15
CA LEU A 7 5.47 1.15 -15.52
C LEU A 7 4.21 0.32 -15.77
N GLU A 8 4.04 -0.14 -17.01
CA GLU A 8 2.87 -0.96 -17.34
C GLU A 8 2.86 -2.25 -16.53
N MET A 9 4.03 -2.87 -16.38
CA MET A 9 4.14 -4.08 -15.60
C MET A 9 3.79 -3.82 -14.14
N GLN A 10 4.28 -2.70 -13.60
CA GLN A 10 4.01 -2.36 -12.20
C GLN A 10 2.53 -2.14 -11.96
N ILE A 11 1.87 -1.45 -12.88
CA ILE A 11 0.44 -1.22 -12.77
C ILE A 11 -0.31 -2.54 -12.82
N LYS A 12 0.07 -3.40 -13.75
CA LYS A 12 -0.61 -4.68 -13.93
C LYS A 12 -0.47 -5.57 -12.69
N GLU A 13 0.73 -5.65 -12.13
CA GLU A 13 0.94 -6.46 -10.95
C GLU A 13 0.12 -5.93 -9.78
N PHE A 14 0.08 -4.62 -9.63
CA PHE A 14 -0.65 -4.04 -8.51
C PHE A 14 -2.16 -4.23 -8.65
N THR A 15 -2.70 -3.97 -9.84
CA THR A 15 -4.14 -4.09 -10.05
C THR A 15 -4.60 -5.54 -9.94
N THR A 16 -3.76 -6.47 -10.35
CA THR A 16 -4.07 -7.89 -10.21
C THR A 16 -4.13 -8.27 -8.73
N ALA A 17 -3.19 -7.76 -7.94
CA ALA A 17 -3.15 -8.08 -6.52
C ALA A 17 -4.38 -7.53 -5.78
N LEU A 18 -4.94 -6.41 -6.25
CA LEU A 18 -6.13 -5.84 -5.64
C LEU A 18 -7.40 -6.32 -6.32
N ASP A 19 -7.31 -7.29 -7.22
CA ASP A 19 -8.47 -7.87 -7.88
C ASP A 19 -9.19 -6.85 -8.76
N ASN A 20 -8.45 -5.80 -9.15
CA ASN A 20 -8.88 -4.81 -10.13
C ASN A 20 -10.05 -3.93 -9.81
N SER A 21 -11.02 -4.35 -9.08
CA SER A 21 -12.30 -3.69 -9.06
C SER A 21 -12.29 -2.32 -8.40
N GLN A 22 -11.42 -2.11 -7.42
CA GLN A 22 -11.43 -0.86 -6.67
C GLN A 22 -10.08 -0.13 -6.71
N THR A 23 -9.22 -0.56 -7.62
CA THR A 23 -7.88 0.00 -7.67
C THR A 23 -7.88 1.39 -8.27
N SER A 24 -7.13 2.28 -7.69
CA SER A 24 -6.94 3.62 -8.21
C SER A 24 -5.48 3.99 -8.09
N ILE A 25 -5.11 5.09 -8.72
CA ILE A 25 -3.74 5.57 -8.63
C ILE A 25 -3.39 5.91 -7.18
N ASN A 26 -4.37 6.35 -6.40
CA ASN A 26 -4.13 6.66 -4.99
C ASN A 26 -3.76 5.42 -4.19
N HIS A 27 -4.32 4.26 -4.53
CA HIS A 27 -3.93 3.02 -3.88
C HIS A 27 -2.46 2.72 -4.16
N MET A 28 -2.01 2.90 -5.41
CA MET A 28 -0.62 2.67 -5.75
C MET A 28 0.29 3.65 -5.04
N THR A 29 -0.12 4.90 -4.94
CA THR A 29 0.68 5.94 -4.28
C THR A 29 0.90 5.60 -2.82
N VAL A 30 -0.16 5.22 -2.13
CA VAL A 30 -0.06 4.85 -0.72
C VAL A 30 0.82 3.61 -0.55
N PHE A 31 0.58 2.59 -1.37
CA PHE A 31 1.36 1.35 -1.29
C PHE A 31 2.85 1.63 -1.54
N SER A 32 3.15 2.47 -2.53
CA SER A 32 4.54 2.79 -2.85
C SER A 32 5.23 3.50 -1.68
N GLU A 33 4.52 4.41 -1.03
CA GLU A 33 5.11 5.12 0.10
C GLU A 33 5.37 4.16 1.26
N ILE A 34 4.46 3.21 1.49
CA ILE A 34 4.67 2.21 2.52
C ILE A 34 5.89 1.35 2.19
N CYS A 35 6.06 0.97 0.92
CA CYS A 35 7.21 0.19 0.50
C CYS A 35 8.52 0.92 0.81
N LYS A 36 8.54 2.24 0.63
CA LYS A 36 9.76 3.00 0.87
C LYS A 36 10.08 3.20 2.33
N THR A 37 9.07 3.26 3.17
CA THR A 37 9.27 3.79 4.52
C THR A 37 8.79 2.88 5.65
N GLN A 38 8.36 1.69 5.34
CA GLN A 38 7.80 0.85 6.40
C GLN A 38 8.79 0.57 7.52
N PRO A 39 8.34 0.48 8.74
CA PRO A 39 6.98 0.79 9.16
C PRO A 39 6.75 2.30 9.15
N ILE A 40 5.54 2.72 8.88
CA ILE A 40 5.25 4.14 8.83
C ILE A 40 4.01 4.43 9.66
N ASN A 41 4.02 5.56 10.32
CA ASN A 41 2.91 6.01 11.14
C ASN A 41 1.86 6.66 10.23
N SER A 42 0.59 6.45 10.52
CA SER A 42 -0.48 6.95 9.67
C SER A 42 -0.48 8.48 9.55
N ALA A 43 -0.09 9.18 10.61
CA ALA A 43 0.01 10.63 10.54
C ALA A 43 1.10 11.08 9.57
N ASP A 44 2.23 10.40 9.58
CA ASP A 44 3.32 10.70 8.67
C ASP A 44 2.92 10.44 7.22
N LEU A 45 2.15 9.39 7.00
CA LEU A 45 1.68 9.07 5.67
C LEU A 45 0.78 10.19 5.13
N THR A 46 -0.10 10.69 5.98
CA THR A 46 -0.99 11.79 5.62
C THR A 46 -0.19 13.02 5.21
N ILE A 47 0.84 13.34 5.97
CA ILE A 47 1.68 14.49 5.68
C ILE A 47 2.47 14.29 4.39
N LYS A 48 3.10 13.13 4.24
CA LYS A 48 3.93 12.90 3.07
C LYS A 48 3.15 12.90 1.77
N LEU A 49 1.95 12.38 1.79
CA LEU A 49 1.16 12.29 0.58
C LEU A 49 0.19 13.45 0.40
N ASP A 50 0.11 14.31 1.41
CA ASP A 50 -0.77 15.48 1.35
C ASP A 50 -2.19 15.06 1.02
N MET A 51 -2.68 14.04 1.68
CA MET A 51 -4.03 13.54 1.53
C MET A 51 -4.77 13.69 2.83
N GLU A 52 -6.09 13.81 2.74
CA GLU A 52 -6.88 13.92 3.95
C GLU A 52 -6.88 12.62 4.72
N LYS A 53 -7.02 12.73 6.03
CA LYS A 53 -7.00 11.57 6.90
C LYS A 53 -8.05 10.55 6.53
N SER A 54 -9.25 10.99 6.18
CA SER A 54 -10.31 10.06 5.80
C SER A 54 -9.97 9.31 4.52
N THR A 55 -9.33 9.98 3.56
CA THR A 55 -8.90 9.35 2.33
C THR A 55 -7.83 8.29 2.62
N ILE A 56 -6.85 8.65 3.44
CA ILE A 56 -5.79 7.72 3.81
C ILE A 56 -6.39 6.50 4.51
N ASN A 57 -7.30 6.72 5.47
CA ASN A 57 -7.89 5.59 6.19
C ASN A 57 -8.64 4.65 5.25
N ARG A 58 -9.38 5.20 4.30
CA ARG A 58 -10.13 4.39 3.36
C ARG A 58 -9.18 3.55 2.49
N LEU A 59 -8.10 4.16 2.03
CA LEU A 59 -7.13 3.46 1.21
C LEU A 59 -6.40 2.37 2.01
N LEU A 60 -6.06 2.67 3.25
CA LEU A 60 -5.40 1.68 4.10
C LEU A 60 -6.31 0.48 4.36
N HIS A 61 -7.60 0.71 4.56
CA HIS A 61 -8.51 -0.40 4.75
C HIS A 61 -8.60 -1.28 3.51
N SER A 62 -8.58 -0.68 2.32
CA SER A 62 -8.59 -1.46 1.09
C SER A 62 -7.34 -2.31 0.93
N LEU A 63 -6.21 -1.82 1.41
CA LEU A 63 -4.94 -2.54 1.27
C LEU A 63 -4.69 -3.56 2.38
N SER A 64 -5.43 -3.47 3.46
CA SER A 64 -5.21 -4.33 4.63
C SER A 64 -6.09 -5.57 4.61
N GLU A 65 -6.16 -6.24 5.73
CA GLU A 65 -7.02 -7.40 5.87
C GLU A 65 -8.47 -7.02 6.12
N ASN A 66 -8.74 -5.76 6.34
CA ASN A 66 -10.07 -5.33 6.73
C ASN A 66 -10.89 -4.76 5.59
N GLY A 67 -11.12 -5.55 4.60
CA GLY A 67 -12.00 -5.15 3.52
C GLY A 67 -13.41 -4.92 4.04
N ARG A 68 -14.19 -4.11 3.34
CA ARG A 68 -15.53 -3.82 3.76
C ARG A 68 -16.55 -4.18 2.72
N GLY A 69 -17.67 -4.71 3.16
CA GLY A 69 -18.78 -5.03 2.27
C GLY A 69 -18.33 -5.98 1.19
N LYS A 70 -18.51 -5.59 -0.05
CA LYS A 70 -18.15 -6.43 -1.16
C LYS A 70 -16.69 -6.28 -1.57
N VAL A 71 -15.98 -5.36 -0.94
CA VAL A 71 -14.59 -5.15 -1.29
C VAL A 71 -13.74 -6.21 -0.65
N LYS A 72 -13.01 -6.96 -1.47
CA LYS A 72 -12.19 -8.01 -0.96
C LYS A 72 -10.97 -7.45 -0.32
N ALA A 73 -10.56 -7.96 0.81
CA ALA A 73 -9.35 -7.51 1.47
C ALA A 73 -8.12 -7.89 0.66
N ALA A 74 -7.26 -6.93 0.39
CA ALA A 74 -6.06 -7.18 -0.39
C ALA A 74 -4.97 -7.86 0.45
N LYS A 75 -4.96 -7.60 1.75
CA LYS A 75 -4.00 -8.20 2.67
C LYS A 75 -2.55 -7.87 2.36
N LEU A 76 -2.32 -6.70 1.82
CA LEU A 76 -0.96 -6.29 1.46
C LEU A 76 -0.25 -5.57 2.61
N ILE A 77 -1.02 -5.02 3.55
CA ILE A 77 -0.43 -4.30 4.67
C ILE A 77 -1.05 -4.76 5.98
N ASP A 78 -0.31 -4.53 7.05
CA ASP A 78 -0.73 -4.82 8.40
C ASP A 78 -0.85 -3.48 9.12
N ILE A 79 -1.93 -3.28 9.85
CA ILE A 79 -2.18 -2.04 10.56
C ILE A 79 -2.28 -2.35 12.04
N LYS A 80 -1.41 -1.71 12.84
CA LYS A 80 -1.42 -1.92 14.27
C LYS A 80 -1.51 -0.60 14.97
N MET A 81 -2.06 -0.60 16.19
CA MET A 81 -2.14 0.61 16.97
C MET A 81 -0.73 1.01 17.39
N ASP A 82 -0.45 2.31 17.34
CA ASP A 82 0.80 2.84 17.83
C ASP A 82 0.70 2.88 19.36
N MET A 83 1.47 2.08 20.04
CA MET A 83 1.39 1.99 21.49
C MET A 83 1.84 3.27 22.18
N LYS A 84 2.60 4.11 21.50
CA LYS A 84 3.02 5.37 22.07
C LYS A 84 1.98 6.46 21.88
N ASP A 85 1.20 6.38 20.83
CA ASP A 85 0.15 7.34 20.59
C ASP A 85 -1.03 6.62 19.93
N ARG A 86 -1.99 6.23 20.73
CA ARG A 86 -3.09 5.40 20.27
C ARG A 86 -4.00 6.06 19.25
N ARG A 87 -3.81 7.33 19.00
CA ARG A 87 -4.57 8.01 17.96
C ARG A 87 -4.07 7.66 16.57
N HIS A 88 -2.89 7.07 16.48
CA HIS A 88 -2.27 6.76 15.20
C HIS A 88 -2.11 5.27 15.01
N ARG A 89 -1.79 4.88 13.79
CA ARG A 89 -1.57 3.48 13.45
C ARG A 89 -0.19 3.34 12.85
N ILE A 90 0.40 2.17 13.03
CA ILE A 90 1.69 1.83 12.44
C ILE A 90 1.41 0.85 11.32
N ILE A 91 1.87 1.15 10.12
CA ILE A 91 1.59 0.37 8.93
C ILE A 91 2.87 -0.28 8.43
N SER A 92 2.79 -1.57 8.10
CA SER A 92 3.91 -2.28 7.52
C SER A 92 3.39 -3.26 6.47
N LEU A 93 4.28 -3.81 5.67
CA LEU A 93 3.89 -4.77 4.65
C LEU A 93 3.71 -6.16 5.24
N THR A 94 2.72 -6.88 4.75
CA THR A 94 2.60 -8.30 5.06
C THR A 94 3.56 -9.06 4.16
N THR A 95 3.66 -10.37 4.33
CA THR A 95 4.45 -11.21 3.43
C THR A 95 3.95 -11.07 2.00
N LYS A 96 2.63 -11.02 1.82
CA LYS A 96 2.05 -10.85 0.50
C LYS A 96 2.42 -9.48 -0.06
N GLY A 97 2.40 -8.45 0.78
CA GLY A 97 2.81 -7.11 0.35
C GLY A 97 4.26 -7.05 -0.07
N LYS A 98 5.13 -7.72 0.66
CA LYS A 98 6.55 -7.76 0.31
C LYS A 98 6.76 -8.49 -1.01
N SER A 99 6.02 -9.57 -1.23
CA SER A 99 6.10 -10.31 -2.47
C SER A 99 5.67 -9.44 -3.65
N LEU A 100 4.61 -8.66 -3.48
CA LEU A 100 4.16 -7.76 -4.52
C LEU A 100 5.19 -6.66 -4.77
N MET A 101 5.77 -6.12 -3.70
CA MET A 101 6.81 -5.10 -3.83
C MET A 101 7.96 -5.63 -4.69
N ASP A 102 8.38 -6.87 -4.43
CA ASP A 102 9.45 -7.47 -5.20
C ASP A 102 9.08 -7.63 -6.66
N LYS A 103 7.85 -8.02 -6.95
CA LYS A 103 7.40 -8.16 -8.32
C LYS A 103 7.33 -6.82 -9.04
N MET A 104 6.89 -5.79 -8.35
CA MET A 104 6.73 -4.48 -8.97
C MET A 104 8.07 -3.76 -9.16
N PHE A 105 8.93 -3.83 -8.16
CA PHE A 105 10.13 -3.02 -8.15
C PHE A 105 11.44 -3.79 -8.28
N GLY A 106 11.37 -5.09 -8.36
CA GLY A 106 12.53 -5.88 -8.61
C GLY A 106 13.34 -6.06 -7.37
N GLU A 107 13.34 -7.20 -6.83
CA GLU A 107 14.01 -7.35 -5.67
C GLU A 107 15.37 -7.44 -5.81
N LYS A 108 15.82 -7.42 -6.92
CA LYS A 108 17.09 -7.50 -7.09
C LYS A 108 17.76 -6.45 -6.71
N HIS A 109 17.23 -5.59 -6.29
CA HIS A 109 17.92 -4.54 -6.00
C HIS A 109 18.70 -4.86 -4.95
N ASP A 110 18.82 -5.60 -4.63
CA ASP A 110 19.57 -5.84 -3.87
C ASP A 110 19.81 -5.34 -3.04
N ARG A 111 19.55 -4.94 -2.86
CA ARG A 111 19.53 -4.45 -1.86
C ARG A 111 20.62 -4.68 -1.20
#